data_b1b868dacf3818e1526ddd6eb43f8817
#
_entry.id   b1b868dacf3818e1526ddd6eb43f8817
#
_cell.length_a   1.000
_cell.length_b   1.000
_cell.length_c   1.000
_cell.angle_alpha   90.00
_cell.angle_beta   90.00
_cell.angle_gamma   90.00
#
_symmetry.space_group_name_H-M   'P 1'
#
loop_
_entity.id
_entity.type
_entity.pdbx_description
1 polymer ?
#
loop_
_entity_poly.entity_id
_entity_poly.type
_entity_poly.pdbx_seq_one_letter_code
_entity_poly.pdbx_strand_id
1 'polypeptide(L)'
;MALVLTKKCLKIKVMKVKIVNKSNNPLPQYSTPQSAGIDLRAFTEQPITLKPLDRALIPTGLFMELPAGFEAQVRPRSGLAIKNGITVLNTPGTIDADYRGEIKVILINLSQESFTINSGDRIAQMVIA
;
A
#
# COMPACT_ATOMS: atom_id res chain seq x y z
N MET A 1 16.76 2.36 -5.50
CA MET A 1 16.42 2.44 -6.93
C MET A 1 15.13 3.24 -7.07
N ALA A 2 15.11 4.22 -7.96
CA ALA A 2 13.93 5.04 -8.20
C ALA A 2 13.16 4.48 -9.41
N LEU A 3 11.86 4.25 -9.25
CA LEU A 3 10.96 3.85 -10.32
C LEU A 3 9.98 5.00 -10.60
N VAL A 4 9.63 5.14 -11.87
CA VAL A 4 8.60 6.07 -12.30
C VAL A 4 7.34 5.27 -12.66
N LEU A 5 6.27 5.43 -11.86
CA LEU A 5 4.95 4.91 -12.21
C LEU A 5 4.26 5.88 -13.15
N THR A 6 3.70 5.36 -14.24
CA THR A 6 2.96 6.17 -15.19
C THR A 6 1.49 5.77 -15.21
N LYS A 7 0.60 6.74 -15.01
CA LYS A 7 -0.84 6.57 -15.15
C LYS A 7 -1.33 7.44 -16.30
N LYS A 8 -1.98 6.84 -17.28
CA LYS A 8 -2.61 7.59 -18.37
C LYS A 8 -3.89 8.25 -17.87
N CYS A 9 -3.99 9.56 -18.02
CA CYS A 9 -5.22 10.31 -17.82
C CYS A 9 -5.95 10.49 -19.17
N LEU A 10 -7.28 10.75 -19.14
CA LEU A 10 -8.16 10.84 -20.33
C LEU A 10 -7.71 11.86 -21.41
N LYS A 11 -6.73 12.69 -21.15
CA LYS A 11 -6.12 13.64 -22.11
C LYS A 11 -4.64 13.38 -22.31
N ILE A 12 -4.21 12.14 -22.44
CA ILE A 12 -2.83 11.76 -22.81
C ILE A 12 -1.75 12.46 -21.95
N LYS A 13 -2.04 12.77 -20.69
CA LYS A 13 -1.00 13.18 -19.74
C LYS A 13 -0.54 11.97 -18.96
N VAL A 14 0.69 11.56 -19.21
CA VAL A 14 1.37 10.56 -18.41
C VAL A 14 1.84 11.25 -17.12
N MET A 15 1.27 10.82 -15.98
CA MET A 15 1.74 11.27 -14.68
C MET A 15 2.86 10.34 -14.22
N LYS A 16 3.98 10.93 -13.79
CA LYS A 16 5.12 10.18 -13.27
C LYS A 16 5.20 10.34 -11.77
N VAL A 17 5.25 9.21 -11.07
CA VAL A 17 5.47 9.16 -9.62
C VAL A 17 6.81 8.49 -9.37
N LYS A 18 7.72 9.19 -8.71
CA LYS A 18 9.02 8.62 -8.33
C LYS A 18 8.85 7.77 -7.08
N ILE A 19 9.39 6.57 -7.09
CA ILE A 19 9.37 5.65 -5.96
C ILE A 19 10.79 5.19 -5.65
N VAL A 20 11.18 5.28 -4.38
CA VAL A 20 12.38 4.63 -3.86
C VAL A 20 11.94 3.38 -3.10
N ASN A 21 12.47 2.24 -3.51
CA ASN A 21 12.20 0.96 -2.88
C ASN A 21 13.41 0.51 -2.07
N LYS A 22 13.31 0.59 -0.74
CA LYS A 22 14.33 0.09 0.18
C LYS A 22 14.03 -1.31 0.71
N SER A 23 12.94 -1.94 0.22
CA SER A 23 12.61 -3.31 0.56
C SER A 23 13.35 -4.30 -0.35
N ASN A 24 13.23 -5.59 -0.03
CA ASN A 24 13.64 -6.67 -0.92
C ASN A 24 12.49 -7.21 -1.77
N ASN A 25 11.33 -6.55 -1.73
CA ASN A 25 10.19 -6.88 -2.57
C ASN A 25 10.39 -6.31 -3.98
N PRO A 26 9.70 -6.87 -4.99
CA PRO A 26 9.66 -6.26 -6.31
C PRO A 26 9.12 -4.83 -6.26
N LEU A 27 9.53 -4.01 -7.20
CA LEU A 27 8.92 -2.69 -7.39
C LEU A 27 7.42 -2.83 -7.66
N PRO A 28 6.57 -1.97 -7.07
CA PRO A 28 5.13 -2.03 -7.31
C PRO A 28 4.80 -1.87 -8.80
N GLN A 29 3.87 -2.68 -9.27
CA GLN A 29 3.39 -2.64 -10.65
C GLN A 29 1.87 -2.80 -10.67
N TYR A 30 1.21 -2.11 -11.60
CA TYR A 30 -0.20 -2.36 -11.86
C TYR A 30 -0.38 -3.73 -12.50
N SER A 31 -1.34 -4.51 -11.99
CA SER A 31 -1.61 -5.86 -12.51
C SER A 31 -2.13 -5.84 -13.94
N THR A 32 -2.93 -4.81 -14.28
CA THR A 32 -3.47 -4.61 -15.63
C THR A 32 -3.39 -3.14 -16.01
N PRO A 33 -3.49 -2.80 -17.31
CA PRO A 33 -3.51 -1.39 -17.75
C PRO A 33 -4.65 -0.55 -17.17
N GLN A 34 -5.73 -1.19 -16.73
CA GLN A 34 -6.90 -0.51 -16.17
C GLN A 34 -7.03 -0.65 -14.66
N SER A 35 -6.04 -1.26 -13.99
CA SER A 35 -6.04 -1.34 -12.53
C SER A 35 -5.98 0.04 -11.90
N ALA A 36 -6.88 0.32 -10.96
CA ALA A 36 -6.87 1.56 -10.19
C ALA A 36 -5.87 1.50 -9.04
N GLY A 37 -5.77 0.35 -8.38
CA GLY A 37 -4.89 0.12 -7.24
C GLY A 37 -3.63 -0.64 -7.60
N ILE A 38 -2.58 -0.33 -6.87
CA ILE A 38 -1.31 -1.05 -6.93
C ILE A 38 -1.06 -1.72 -5.59
N ASP A 39 -0.67 -3.00 -5.59
CA ASP A 39 -0.46 -3.74 -4.35
C ASP A 39 0.70 -3.19 -3.53
N LEU A 40 0.49 -3.09 -2.23
CA LEU A 40 1.52 -2.81 -1.24
C LEU A 40 1.86 -4.09 -0.48
N ARG A 41 3.16 -4.36 -0.34
CA ARG A 41 3.66 -5.55 0.37
C ARG A 41 4.30 -5.17 1.69
N ALA A 42 4.14 -6.02 2.68
CA ALA A 42 4.83 -5.89 3.95
C ALA A 42 6.34 -6.07 3.77
N PHE A 43 7.11 -5.28 4.50
CA PHE A 43 8.56 -5.44 4.60
C PHE A 43 8.93 -5.43 6.08
N THR A 44 9.07 -6.62 6.67
CA THR A 44 9.31 -6.79 8.10
C THR A 44 10.47 -7.77 8.33
N GLU A 45 11.18 -7.58 9.42
CA GLU A 45 12.25 -8.50 9.82
C GLU A 45 11.67 -9.81 10.38
N GLN A 46 10.55 -9.70 11.12
CA GLN A 46 9.87 -10.83 11.75
C GLN A 46 8.39 -10.84 11.35
N PRO A 47 7.75 -12.01 11.33
CA PRO A 47 6.29 -12.07 11.16
C PRO A 47 5.58 -11.27 12.24
N ILE A 48 4.48 -10.62 11.86
CA ILE A 48 3.62 -9.85 12.77
C ILE A 48 2.29 -10.57 12.89
N THR A 49 1.94 -10.98 14.11
CA THR A 49 0.65 -11.63 14.37
C THR A 49 -0.32 -10.63 14.98
N LEU A 50 -1.47 -10.48 14.34
CA LEU A 50 -2.59 -9.69 14.83
C LEU A 50 -3.64 -10.61 15.43
N LYS A 51 -3.82 -10.55 16.74
CA LYS A 51 -4.96 -11.17 17.42
C LYS A 51 -6.23 -10.39 17.08
N PRO A 52 -7.43 -10.96 17.38
CA PRO A 52 -8.67 -10.20 17.20
C PRO A 52 -8.59 -8.82 17.83
N LEU A 53 -8.95 -7.78 17.05
CA LEU A 53 -8.93 -6.36 17.39
C LEU A 53 -7.53 -5.73 17.56
N ASP A 54 -6.46 -6.48 17.36
CA ASP A 54 -5.12 -5.92 17.33
C ASP A 54 -4.93 -5.07 16.06
N ARG A 55 -4.15 -4.00 16.21
CA ARG A 55 -3.69 -3.17 15.10
C ARG A 55 -2.18 -3.05 15.11
N ALA A 56 -1.58 -2.88 13.95
CA ALA A 56 -0.14 -2.67 13.82
C ALA A 56 0.16 -1.78 12.62
N LEU A 57 1.25 -1.05 12.74
CA LEU A 57 1.81 -0.23 11.67
C LEU A 57 2.80 -1.08 10.89
N ILE A 58 2.46 -1.41 9.64
CA ILE A 58 3.25 -2.32 8.82
C ILE A 58 4.09 -1.53 7.83
N PRO A 59 5.42 -1.62 7.88
CA PRO A 59 6.28 -0.95 6.92
C PRO A 59 6.25 -1.61 5.55
N THR A 60 6.49 -0.82 4.51
CA THR A 60 6.57 -1.29 3.11
C THR A 60 7.96 -1.12 2.51
N GLY A 61 8.83 -0.32 3.13
CA GLY A 61 10.13 0.04 2.56
C GLY A 61 10.03 0.98 1.36
N LEU A 62 8.84 1.53 1.09
CA LEU A 62 8.60 2.41 -0.06
C LEU A 62 8.52 3.87 0.37
N PHE A 63 9.11 4.73 -0.46
CA PHE A 63 9.06 6.18 -0.36
C PHE A 63 8.64 6.72 -1.71
N MET A 64 7.81 7.76 -1.75
CA MET A 64 7.37 8.29 -3.03
C MET A 64 7.37 9.81 -3.05
N GLU A 65 7.43 10.35 -4.27
CA GLU A 65 7.27 11.76 -4.55
C GLU A 65 6.12 11.93 -5.54
N LEU A 66 5.01 12.45 -5.02
CA LEU A 66 3.83 12.75 -5.83
C LEU A 66 3.92 14.16 -6.40
N PRO A 67 3.45 14.37 -7.64
CA PRO A 67 3.27 15.71 -8.15
C PRO A 67 2.27 16.51 -7.33
N ALA A 68 2.45 17.83 -7.26
CA ALA A 68 1.49 18.72 -6.60
C ALA A 68 0.09 18.55 -7.22
N GLY A 69 -0.93 18.61 -6.38
CA GLY A 69 -2.33 18.42 -6.80
C GLY A 69 -2.79 16.96 -6.80
N PHE A 70 -1.92 16.02 -6.45
CA PHE A 70 -2.25 14.60 -6.33
C PHE A 70 -2.08 14.11 -4.90
N GLU A 71 -2.79 13.04 -4.59
CA GLU A 71 -2.66 12.30 -3.34
C GLU A 71 -2.55 10.81 -3.64
N ALA A 72 -2.04 10.03 -2.70
CA ALA A 72 -2.19 8.60 -2.72
C ALA A 72 -3.13 8.16 -1.60
N GLN A 73 -3.98 7.18 -1.89
CA GLN A 73 -4.91 6.61 -0.92
C GLN A 73 -4.56 5.16 -0.68
N VAL A 74 -4.34 4.82 0.59
CA VAL A 74 -4.10 3.44 1.00
C VAL A 74 -5.44 2.81 1.38
N ARG A 75 -5.79 1.73 0.68
CA ARG A 75 -7.07 1.04 0.80
C ARG A 75 -6.87 -0.43 1.11
N PRO A 76 -7.85 -1.09 1.74
CA PRO A 76 -7.76 -2.53 1.99
C PRO A 76 -7.86 -3.33 0.68
N ARG A 77 -7.43 -4.58 0.76
CA ARG A 77 -7.64 -5.57 -0.30
C ARG A 77 -8.90 -6.36 0.01
N SER A 78 -9.77 -6.49 -0.98
CA SER A 78 -11.07 -7.16 -0.82
C SER A 78 -10.92 -8.62 -0.36
N GLY A 79 -9.92 -9.34 -0.86
CA GLY A 79 -9.67 -10.73 -0.48
C GLY A 79 -9.32 -10.89 1.01
N LEU A 80 -8.46 -10.06 1.54
CA LEU A 80 -8.12 -10.06 2.97
C LEU A 80 -9.31 -9.65 3.83
N ALA A 81 -10.08 -8.67 3.37
CA ALA A 81 -11.27 -8.20 4.09
C ALA A 81 -12.30 -9.32 4.25
N ILE A 82 -12.67 -9.98 3.15
CA ILE A 82 -13.73 -10.99 3.20
C ILE A 82 -13.27 -12.32 3.82
N LYS A 83 -12.05 -12.75 3.55
CA LYS A 83 -11.56 -14.04 4.02
C LYS A 83 -11.03 -14.01 5.45
N ASN A 84 -10.36 -12.93 5.82
CA ASN A 84 -9.61 -12.85 7.06
C ASN A 84 -10.05 -11.71 7.98
N GLY A 85 -10.98 -10.86 7.54
CA GLY A 85 -11.41 -9.69 8.34
C GLY A 85 -10.31 -8.68 8.57
N ILE A 86 -9.30 -8.63 7.69
CA ILE A 86 -8.19 -7.68 7.78
C ILE A 86 -8.50 -6.48 6.91
N THR A 87 -8.37 -5.30 7.51
CA THR A 87 -8.59 -4.04 6.80
C THR A 87 -7.56 -2.99 7.21
N VAL A 88 -7.54 -1.89 6.48
CA VAL A 88 -6.76 -0.69 6.82
C VAL A 88 -7.60 0.15 7.78
N LEU A 89 -7.13 0.36 8.99
CA LEU A 89 -7.93 0.98 10.05
C LEU A 89 -8.39 2.39 9.70
N ASN A 90 -7.55 3.19 9.06
CA ASN A 90 -7.84 4.57 8.67
C ASN A 90 -8.28 4.70 7.21
N THR A 91 -8.79 3.63 6.60
CA THR A 91 -9.14 3.64 5.17
C THR A 91 -10.17 4.73 4.81
N PRO A 92 -9.99 5.45 3.69
CA PRO A 92 -8.78 5.49 2.88
C PRO A 92 -7.67 6.31 3.55
N GLY A 93 -6.51 5.69 3.74
CA GLY A 93 -5.36 6.39 4.32
C GLY A 93 -4.82 7.43 3.33
N THR A 94 -4.58 8.64 3.78
CA THR A 94 -4.15 9.73 2.92
C THR A 94 -2.64 9.90 2.95
N ILE A 95 -2.02 9.94 1.78
CA ILE A 95 -0.61 10.30 1.59
C ILE A 95 -0.56 11.59 0.79
N ASP A 96 -0.12 12.65 1.44
CA ASP A 96 -0.04 13.98 0.83
C ASP A 96 1.10 14.07 -0.19
N ALA A 97 0.97 15.00 -1.15
CA ALA A 97 1.98 15.18 -2.20
C ALA A 97 3.36 15.53 -1.64
N ASP A 98 3.43 16.24 -0.52
CA ASP A 98 4.68 16.65 0.13
C ASP A 98 5.20 15.65 1.19
N TYR A 99 4.51 14.52 1.39
CA TYR A 99 5.00 13.49 2.29
C TYR A 99 6.23 12.78 1.70
N ARG A 100 7.33 12.74 2.46
CA ARG A 100 8.59 12.11 2.02
C ARG A 100 9.03 10.95 2.91
N GLY A 101 8.22 10.62 3.93
CA GLY A 101 8.50 9.49 4.81
C GLY A 101 8.18 8.15 4.17
N GLU A 102 8.47 7.09 4.89
CA GLU A 102 8.12 5.74 4.47
C GLU A 102 6.62 5.55 4.44
N ILE A 103 6.12 4.88 3.39
CA ILE A 103 4.73 4.46 3.30
C ILE A 103 4.54 3.27 4.23
N LYS A 104 3.64 3.43 5.20
CA LYS A 104 3.29 2.38 6.16
C LYS A 104 1.79 2.18 6.17
N VAL A 105 1.37 0.97 6.48
CA VAL A 105 -0.04 0.57 6.45
C VAL A 105 -0.49 0.23 7.86
N ILE A 106 -1.59 0.85 8.32
CA ILE A 106 -2.18 0.53 9.62
C ILE A 106 -3.22 -0.56 9.41
N LEU A 107 -2.88 -1.80 9.76
CA LEU A 107 -3.80 -2.93 9.65
C LEU A 107 -4.48 -3.20 10.99
N ILE A 108 -5.74 -3.63 10.91
CA ILE A 108 -6.51 -4.13 12.05
C ILE A 108 -7.15 -5.47 11.70
N ASN A 109 -7.22 -6.36 12.70
CA ASN A 109 -7.90 -7.65 12.57
C ASN A 109 -9.29 -7.55 13.21
N LEU A 110 -10.33 -7.56 12.37
CA LEU A 110 -11.73 -7.52 12.81
C LEU A 110 -12.36 -8.92 12.84
N SER A 111 -11.58 -9.97 12.66
CA SER A 111 -12.05 -11.35 12.76
C SER A 111 -11.93 -11.89 14.18
N GLN A 112 -12.33 -13.14 14.38
CA GLN A 112 -12.22 -13.84 15.65
C GLN A 112 -10.99 -14.76 15.72
N GLU A 113 -10.17 -14.78 14.67
CA GLU A 113 -8.98 -15.62 14.58
C GLU A 113 -7.74 -14.75 14.40
N SER A 114 -6.61 -15.22 14.97
CA SER A 114 -5.33 -14.53 14.76
C SER A 114 -4.92 -14.62 13.29
N PHE A 115 -4.29 -13.56 12.80
CA PHE A 115 -3.77 -13.45 11.44
C PHE A 115 -2.28 -13.07 11.48
N THR A 116 -1.44 -13.82 10.76
CA THR A 116 -0.01 -13.56 10.70
C THR A 116 0.37 -12.94 9.36
N ILE A 117 1.08 -11.81 9.44
CA ILE A 117 1.62 -11.09 8.29
C ILE A 117 3.08 -11.47 8.17
N ASN A 118 3.46 -12.02 7.01
CA ASN A 118 4.86 -12.31 6.68
C ASN A 118 5.40 -11.24 5.74
N SER A 119 6.72 -11.01 5.79
CA SER A 119 7.35 -10.10 4.83
C SER A 119 7.11 -10.59 3.41
N GLY A 120 6.75 -9.66 2.51
CA GLY A 120 6.39 -9.97 1.14
C GLY A 120 4.89 -10.16 0.90
N ASP A 121 4.09 -10.31 1.96
CA ASP A 121 2.64 -10.44 1.82
C ASP A 121 2.02 -9.15 1.27
N ARG A 122 1.06 -9.32 0.36
CA ARG A 122 0.25 -8.20 -0.14
C ARG A 122 -0.80 -7.85 0.91
N ILE A 123 -0.67 -6.68 1.52
CA ILE A 123 -1.46 -6.29 2.69
C ILE A 123 -2.46 -5.18 2.44
N ALA A 124 -2.27 -4.42 1.37
CA ALA A 124 -3.11 -3.28 1.03
C ALA A 124 -2.94 -2.95 -0.45
N GLN A 125 -3.66 -1.96 -0.91
CA GLN A 125 -3.46 -1.38 -2.24
C GLN A 125 -3.43 0.14 -2.14
N MET A 126 -2.80 0.77 -3.12
CA MET A 126 -2.65 2.21 -3.17
C MET A 126 -3.23 2.74 -4.47
N VAL A 127 -4.02 3.79 -4.38
CA VAL A 127 -4.63 4.48 -5.52
C VAL A 127 -4.11 5.90 -5.56
N ILE A 128 -3.66 6.35 -6.73
CA ILE A 128 -3.23 7.73 -6.95
C ILE A 128 -4.39 8.50 -7.56
N ALA A 129 -4.76 9.56 -6.90
CA ALA A 129 -5.93 10.36 -7.26
C ALA A 129 -5.58 11.86 -7.37
#